data_36d18c6e36309b1e9bc6f6d420343ebd
#
_entry.id   36d18c6e36309b1e9bc6f6d420343ebd
#
_cell.length_a   1.000
_cell.length_b   1.000
_cell.length_c   1.000
_cell.angle_alpha   90.00
_cell.angle_beta   90.00
_cell.angle_gamma   90.00
#
_symmetry.space_group_name_H-M   'P 1'
#
loop_
_entity.id
_entity.type
_entity.pdbx_description
1 polymer ?
#
loop_
_entity_poly.entity_id
_entity_poly.type
_entity_poly.pdbx_seq_one_letter_code
_entity_poly.pdbx_strand_id
1 'polypeptide(L)'
;EFIRVMGIEKINKDILKTLELYSDQSGFNNAAALLADDNQFTGIDIIRFGDTIDEIMDRESLENISILSQLEKTLQMFRKYYQYEKIEGAERKCIDKIPEKAFREAIANALIHRMWDIPASIKVSMYADRIEISSPGGLPAGISEEEYLNGQISILRNPIIGNVFFRLKYIEKF
;
A
#
# COMPACT_ATOMS: atom_id res chain seq x y z
N GLU A 1 9.23 11.87 2.14
CA GLU A 1 8.77 10.60 2.71
C GLU A 1 9.81 9.48 2.54
N PHE A 2 10.29 9.21 1.32
CA PHE A 2 11.26 8.14 1.04
C PHE A 2 12.52 8.23 1.92
N ILE A 3 13.13 9.41 2.07
CA ILE A 3 14.30 9.66 2.94
C ILE A 3 13.98 9.28 4.39
N ARG A 4 12.80 9.70 4.88
CA ARG A 4 12.35 9.43 6.24
C ARG A 4 12.20 7.93 6.50
N VAL A 5 11.54 7.22 5.58
CA VAL A 5 11.28 5.78 5.72
C VAL A 5 12.56 4.96 5.60
N MET A 6 13.47 5.35 4.71
CA MET A 6 14.79 4.70 4.54
C MET A 6 15.76 4.99 5.69
N GLY A 7 15.49 5.98 6.54
CA GLY A 7 16.40 6.39 7.60
C GLY A 7 17.74 6.94 7.08
N ILE A 8 17.74 7.56 5.89
CA ILE A 8 18.92 8.14 5.25
C ILE A 8 18.85 9.67 5.30
N GLU A 9 20.01 10.33 5.37
CA GLU A 9 20.08 11.80 5.42
C GLU A 9 19.81 12.44 4.05
N LYS A 10 20.21 11.77 2.97
CA LYS A 10 20.12 12.29 1.61
C LYS A 10 20.03 11.16 0.59
N ILE A 11 19.18 11.37 -0.42
CA ILE A 11 19.15 10.52 -1.62
C ILE A 11 20.29 10.97 -2.55
N ASN A 12 21.06 10.01 -3.06
CA ASN A 12 22.04 10.23 -4.13
C ASN A 12 21.76 9.29 -5.31
N LYS A 13 22.47 9.52 -6.42
CA LYS A 13 22.29 8.73 -7.65
C LYS A 13 22.61 7.25 -7.45
N ASP A 14 23.56 6.91 -6.60
CA ASP A 14 23.97 5.52 -6.38
C ASP A 14 22.88 4.73 -5.66
N ILE A 15 22.22 5.34 -4.66
CA ILE A 15 21.04 4.76 -3.99
C ILE A 15 19.93 4.53 -5.00
N LEU A 16 19.63 5.53 -5.85
CA LEU A 16 18.58 5.41 -6.86
C LEU A 16 18.90 4.33 -7.92
N LYS A 17 20.15 4.17 -8.33
CA LYS A 17 20.60 3.09 -9.21
C LYS A 17 20.48 1.72 -8.52
N THR A 18 20.88 1.61 -7.26
CA THR A 18 20.78 0.37 -6.47
C THR A 18 19.33 -0.08 -6.30
N LEU A 19 18.39 0.86 -6.26
CA LEU A 19 16.96 0.60 -6.19
C LEU A 19 16.28 0.49 -7.57
N GLU A 20 17.06 0.53 -8.64
CA GLU A 20 16.57 0.50 -10.02
C GLU A 20 15.58 1.63 -10.37
N LEU A 21 15.67 2.78 -9.67
CA LEU A 21 14.80 3.94 -9.87
C LEU A 21 15.36 4.93 -10.88
N TYR A 22 16.67 4.83 -11.17
CA TYR A 22 17.39 5.74 -12.07
C TYR A 22 18.47 5.00 -12.84
N SER A 23 18.67 5.35 -14.11
CA SER A 23 19.83 4.97 -14.90
C SER A 23 20.45 6.16 -15.61
N ASP A 24 21.76 6.10 -15.92
CA ASP A 24 22.43 7.19 -16.64
C ASP A 24 21.96 7.31 -18.10
N GLN A 25 21.40 6.25 -18.66
CA GLN A 25 20.91 6.22 -20.05
C GLN A 25 19.49 6.75 -20.20
N SER A 26 18.57 6.36 -19.31
CA SER A 26 17.12 6.64 -19.42
C SER A 26 16.58 7.61 -18.36
N GLY A 27 17.40 8.01 -17.37
CA GLY A 27 16.97 8.87 -16.27
C GLY A 27 16.08 8.11 -15.25
N PHE A 28 15.12 8.82 -14.68
CA PHE A 28 14.13 8.24 -13.76
C PHE A 28 13.08 7.43 -14.51
N ASN A 29 12.66 6.33 -13.91
CA ASN A 29 11.56 5.51 -14.43
C ASN A 29 10.22 5.78 -13.71
N ASN A 30 9.16 5.10 -14.16
CA ASN A 30 7.82 5.24 -13.57
C ASN A 30 7.76 4.84 -12.09
N ALA A 31 8.57 3.88 -11.65
CA ALA A 31 8.63 3.50 -10.23
C ALA A 31 9.18 4.65 -9.37
N ALA A 32 10.19 5.37 -9.87
CA ALA A 32 10.69 6.57 -9.21
C ALA A 32 9.63 7.68 -9.14
N ALA A 33 8.85 7.86 -10.22
CA ALA A 33 7.76 8.84 -10.25
C ALA A 33 6.66 8.49 -9.22
N LEU A 34 6.32 7.21 -9.05
CA LEU A 34 5.36 6.75 -8.04
C LEU A 34 5.85 6.97 -6.59
N LEU A 35 7.15 6.97 -6.38
CA LEU A 35 7.78 7.22 -5.08
C LEU A 35 8.04 8.70 -4.81
N ALA A 36 7.89 9.58 -5.81
CA ALA A 36 8.03 11.02 -5.64
C ALA A 36 6.92 11.59 -4.76
N ASP A 37 7.25 12.59 -3.93
CA ASP A 37 6.31 13.21 -2.99
C ASP A 37 5.18 13.97 -3.70
N ASP A 38 5.42 14.40 -4.94
CA ASP A 38 4.46 15.02 -5.85
C ASP A 38 4.49 14.28 -7.19
N ASN A 39 3.35 13.76 -7.63
CA ASN A 39 3.21 13.00 -8.87
C ASN A 39 1.80 13.16 -9.46
N GLN A 40 1.51 12.48 -10.59
CA GLN A 40 0.23 12.60 -11.29
C GLN A 40 -0.59 11.30 -11.28
N PHE A 41 -0.27 10.36 -10.41
CA PHE A 41 -0.96 9.08 -10.36
C PHE A 41 -2.17 9.15 -9.43
N THR A 42 -3.23 8.45 -9.83
CA THR A 42 -4.32 8.10 -8.92
C THR A 42 -3.78 7.19 -7.82
N GLY A 43 -4.42 7.20 -6.66
CA GLY A 43 -3.88 6.49 -5.51
C GLY A 43 -4.87 5.57 -4.83
N ILE A 44 -5.15 5.82 -3.55
CA ILE A 44 -6.06 5.04 -2.72
C ILE A 44 -7.25 5.91 -2.32
N ASP A 45 -8.46 5.40 -2.51
CA ASP A 45 -9.72 5.98 -2.00
C ASP A 45 -10.20 5.11 -0.84
N ILE A 46 -10.25 5.70 0.36
CA ILE A 46 -10.58 5.01 1.60
C ILE A 46 -11.93 5.52 2.08
N ILE A 47 -12.84 4.61 2.39
CA ILE A 47 -14.16 4.93 2.92
C ILE A 47 -14.39 4.11 4.18
N ARG A 48 -14.73 4.77 5.30
CA ARG A 48 -15.24 4.13 6.51
C ARG A 48 -16.76 4.27 6.55
N PHE A 49 -17.44 3.13 6.49
CA PHE A 49 -18.90 3.06 6.60
C PHE A 49 -19.36 2.97 8.06
N GLY A 50 -20.57 3.42 8.33
CA GLY A 50 -21.28 3.24 9.58
C GLY A 50 -21.86 1.83 9.71
N ASP A 51 -23.07 1.73 10.26
CA ASP A 51 -23.78 0.46 10.39
C ASP A 51 -24.34 -0.03 9.06
N THR A 52 -24.56 0.90 8.13
CA THR A 52 -25.01 0.62 6.76
C THR A 52 -24.05 1.21 5.73
N ILE A 53 -24.13 0.74 4.47
CA ILE A 53 -23.33 1.27 3.36
C ILE A 53 -23.73 2.70 2.94
N ASP A 54 -24.90 3.15 3.36
CA ASP A 54 -25.39 4.51 3.08
C ASP A 54 -24.84 5.55 4.07
N GLU A 55 -24.21 5.08 5.16
CA GLU A 55 -23.61 5.92 6.18
C GLU A 55 -22.10 6.00 5.99
N ILE A 56 -21.62 7.12 5.44
CA ILE A 56 -20.18 7.40 5.31
C ILE A 56 -19.72 8.15 6.56
N MET A 57 -18.93 7.48 7.40
CA MET A 57 -18.37 8.04 8.64
C MET A 57 -17.10 8.87 8.38
N ASP A 58 -16.30 8.42 7.40
CA ASP A 58 -15.06 9.08 7.03
C ASP A 58 -14.66 8.70 5.61
N ARG A 59 -13.99 9.61 4.91
CA ARG A 59 -13.45 9.35 3.57
C ARG A 59 -12.18 10.15 3.34
N GLU A 60 -11.17 9.50 2.76
CA GLU A 60 -9.93 10.12 2.34
C GLU A 60 -9.53 9.62 0.96
N SER A 61 -9.27 10.55 0.03
CA SER A 61 -8.72 10.25 -1.31
C SER A 61 -7.26 10.66 -1.35
N LEU A 62 -6.37 9.68 -1.49
CA LEU A 62 -4.92 9.82 -1.46
C LEU A 62 -4.38 9.81 -2.89
N GLU A 63 -4.38 10.96 -3.55
CA GLU A 63 -3.93 11.10 -4.94
C GLU A 63 -2.74 12.05 -5.05
N ASN A 64 -1.97 11.92 -6.12
CA ASN A 64 -0.84 12.81 -6.47
C ASN A 64 0.28 12.88 -5.40
N ILE A 65 0.37 11.89 -4.54
CA ILE A 65 1.41 11.77 -3.49
C ILE A 65 2.13 10.44 -3.60
N SER A 66 3.32 10.37 -3.02
CA SER A 66 4.12 9.13 -2.96
C SER A 66 3.30 7.93 -2.48
N ILE A 67 3.48 6.77 -3.11
CA ILE A 67 2.84 5.52 -2.68
C ILE A 67 3.23 5.12 -1.24
N LEU A 68 4.37 5.58 -0.73
CA LEU A 68 4.77 5.42 0.67
C LEU A 68 3.90 6.28 1.58
N SER A 69 3.62 7.53 1.19
CA SER A 69 2.69 8.42 1.90
C SER A 69 1.27 7.89 1.87
N GLN A 70 0.84 7.32 0.73
CA GLN A 70 -0.46 6.68 0.60
C GLN A 70 -0.60 5.49 1.57
N LEU A 71 0.43 4.60 1.63
CA LEU A 71 0.45 3.48 2.56
C LEU A 71 0.38 3.95 4.02
N GLU A 72 1.21 4.91 4.41
CA GLU A 72 1.25 5.41 5.80
C GLU A 72 -0.07 6.06 6.22
N LYS A 73 -0.66 6.91 5.37
CA LYS A 73 -1.97 7.52 5.66
C LYS A 73 -3.09 6.49 5.75
N THR A 74 -3.05 5.47 4.89
CA THR A 74 -4.00 4.35 4.95
C THR A 74 -3.88 3.59 6.29
N LEU A 75 -2.65 3.37 6.77
CA LEU A 75 -2.41 2.77 8.08
C LEU A 75 -2.87 3.67 9.24
N GLN A 76 -2.71 4.99 9.12
CA GLN A 76 -3.23 5.93 10.13
C GLN A 76 -4.75 5.85 10.24
N MET A 77 -5.46 5.79 9.12
CA MET A 77 -6.92 5.61 9.12
C MET A 77 -7.33 4.25 9.69
N PHE A 78 -6.58 3.18 9.39
CA PHE A 78 -6.78 1.88 10.01
C PHE A 78 -6.65 1.95 11.53
N ARG A 79 -5.58 2.50 12.06
CA ARG A 79 -5.37 2.64 13.51
C ARG A 79 -6.49 3.42 14.17
N LYS A 80 -6.98 4.48 13.54
CA LYS A 80 -8.10 5.30 14.06
C LYS A 80 -9.37 4.48 14.32
N TYR A 81 -9.68 3.45 13.52
CA TYR A 81 -10.96 2.73 13.57
C TYR A 81 -10.85 1.28 14.03
N TYR A 82 -9.69 0.65 13.92
CA TYR A 82 -9.49 -0.77 14.24
C TYR A 82 -8.54 -1.01 15.38
N GLN A 83 -8.01 0.03 16.02
CA GLN A 83 -7.27 -0.06 17.28
C GLN A 83 -8.08 0.57 18.40
N TYR A 84 -7.97 -0.01 19.61
CA TYR A 84 -8.53 0.55 20.81
C TYR A 84 -7.68 0.20 22.03
N GLU A 85 -7.77 1.02 23.07
CA GLU A 85 -7.08 0.75 24.33
C GLU A 85 -7.97 -0.08 25.25
N LYS A 86 -7.38 -1.11 25.86
CA LYS A 86 -8.01 -1.94 26.89
C LYS A 86 -7.21 -1.84 28.18
N ILE A 87 -7.89 -1.60 29.28
CA ILE A 87 -7.28 -1.61 30.62
C ILE A 87 -7.44 -3.03 31.18
N GLU A 88 -6.30 -3.67 31.48
CA GLU A 88 -6.24 -4.98 32.13
C GLU A 88 -5.44 -4.84 33.44
N GLY A 89 -6.16 -4.79 34.58
CA GLY A 89 -5.53 -4.50 35.85
C GLY A 89 -4.95 -3.08 35.92
N ALA A 90 -3.64 -2.96 36.09
CA ALA A 90 -2.93 -1.67 36.11
C ALA A 90 -2.30 -1.30 34.75
N GLU A 91 -2.41 -2.16 33.75
CA GLU A 91 -1.80 -1.99 32.44
C GLU A 91 -2.80 -1.53 31.39
N ARG A 92 -2.33 -0.65 30.48
CA ARG A 92 -3.07 -0.22 29.30
C ARG A 92 -2.46 -0.88 28.08
N LYS A 93 -3.27 -1.64 27.34
CA LYS A 93 -2.84 -2.36 26.15
C LYS A 93 -3.57 -1.81 24.92
N CYS A 94 -2.84 -1.62 23.82
CA CYS A 94 -3.43 -1.35 22.51
C CYS A 94 -3.83 -2.69 21.89
N ILE A 95 -5.06 -2.81 21.47
CA ILE A 95 -5.63 -4.04 20.88
C ILE A 95 -6.08 -3.74 19.45
N ASP A 96 -5.66 -4.58 18.53
CA ASP A 96 -6.11 -4.55 17.14
C ASP A 96 -7.37 -5.42 16.99
N LYS A 97 -8.45 -4.87 16.42
CA LYS A 97 -9.62 -5.65 15.99
C LYS A 97 -9.28 -6.59 14.82
N ILE A 98 -8.40 -6.13 13.95
CA ILE A 98 -7.80 -6.87 12.84
C ILE A 98 -6.29 -6.69 12.97
N PRO A 99 -5.44 -7.70 12.79
CA PRO A 99 -3.99 -7.54 12.89
C PRO A 99 -3.47 -6.48 11.90
N GLU A 100 -2.81 -5.43 12.39
CA GLU A 100 -2.25 -4.35 11.55
C GLU A 100 -1.28 -4.90 10.50
N LYS A 101 -0.48 -5.93 10.86
CA LYS A 101 0.45 -6.58 9.93
C LYS A 101 -0.26 -7.11 8.70
N ALA A 102 -1.40 -7.79 8.87
CA ALA A 102 -2.19 -8.36 7.77
C ALA A 102 -2.76 -7.24 6.88
N PHE A 103 -3.30 -6.18 7.48
CA PHE A 103 -3.82 -5.04 6.73
C PHE A 103 -2.71 -4.31 5.95
N ARG A 104 -1.55 -4.04 6.58
CA ARG A 104 -0.39 -3.42 5.93
C ARG A 104 0.05 -4.23 4.71
N GLU A 105 0.17 -5.55 4.85
CA GLU A 105 0.59 -6.43 3.76
C GLU A 105 -0.44 -6.44 2.62
N ALA A 106 -1.73 -6.45 2.93
CA ALA A 106 -2.79 -6.38 1.93
C ALA A 106 -2.75 -5.06 1.12
N ILE A 107 -2.52 -3.92 1.77
CA ILE A 107 -2.37 -2.62 1.09
C ILE A 107 -1.08 -2.59 0.26
N ALA A 108 0.03 -3.06 0.80
CA ALA A 108 1.30 -3.14 0.07
C ALA A 108 1.15 -4.01 -1.18
N ASN A 109 0.51 -5.17 -1.07
CA ASN A 109 0.21 -6.05 -2.20
C ASN A 109 -0.71 -5.39 -3.23
N ALA A 110 -1.74 -4.66 -2.78
CA ALA A 110 -2.62 -3.90 -3.66
C ALA A 110 -1.85 -2.85 -4.49
N LEU A 111 -0.86 -2.17 -3.91
CA LEU A 111 0.02 -1.20 -4.59
C LEU A 111 1.00 -1.88 -5.55
N ILE A 112 1.61 -3.01 -5.16
CA ILE A 112 2.59 -3.73 -5.96
C ILE A 112 1.94 -4.42 -7.17
N HIS A 113 0.73 -4.96 -7.01
CA HIS A 113 0.04 -5.70 -8.05
C HIS A 113 -0.92 -4.84 -8.90
N ARG A 114 -1.07 -3.56 -8.60
CA ARG A 114 -1.89 -2.63 -9.38
C ARG A 114 -1.39 -2.48 -10.81
N MET A 115 -2.34 -2.34 -11.75
CA MET A 115 -2.07 -1.81 -13.10
C MET A 115 -2.10 -0.27 -13.05
N TRP A 116 -0.93 0.37 -13.16
CA TRP A 116 -0.77 1.82 -13.02
C TRP A 116 -1.19 2.62 -14.26
N ASP A 117 -1.41 1.95 -15.39
CA ASP A 117 -1.97 2.50 -16.62
C ASP A 117 -3.50 2.64 -16.58
N ILE A 118 -4.16 2.02 -15.61
CA ILE A 118 -5.60 2.19 -15.37
C ILE A 118 -5.82 3.42 -14.46
N PRO A 119 -6.54 4.46 -14.94
CA PRO A 119 -6.80 5.67 -14.17
C PRO A 119 -7.95 5.47 -13.15
N ALA A 120 -7.80 4.50 -12.25
CA ALA A 120 -8.76 4.20 -11.19
C ALA A 120 -8.03 3.98 -9.87
N SER A 121 -8.54 4.49 -8.77
CA SER A 121 -7.92 4.35 -7.44
C SER A 121 -8.10 2.93 -6.88
N ILE A 122 -7.15 2.49 -6.05
CA ILE A 122 -7.37 1.36 -5.14
C ILE A 122 -8.49 1.76 -4.18
N LYS A 123 -9.49 0.90 -4.02
CA LYS A 123 -10.60 1.13 -3.09
C LYS A 123 -10.37 0.36 -1.81
N VAL A 124 -10.48 1.04 -0.68
CA VAL A 124 -10.42 0.45 0.67
C VAL A 124 -11.73 0.77 1.37
N SER A 125 -12.60 -0.22 1.48
CA SER A 125 -13.90 -0.12 2.13
C SER A 125 -13.82 -0.72 3.53
N MET A 126 -13.95 0.13 4.54
CA MET A 126 -13.83 -0.22 5.96
C MET A 126 -15.22 -0.34 6.60
N TYR A 127 -15.60 -1.54 7.02
CA TYR A 127 -16.87 -1.84 7.70
C TYR A 127 -16.63 -2.12 9.19
N ALA A 128 -17.68 -2.36 9.96
CA ALA A 128 -17.57 -2.67 11.37
C ALA A 128 -16.86 -4.01 11.63
N ASP A 129 -17.07 -4.98 10.74
CA ASP A 129 -16.69 -6.40 10.86
C ASP A 129 -15.61 -6.85 9.86
N ARG A 130 -15.34 -6.07 8.80
CA ARG A 130 -14.39 -6.43 7.72
C ARG A 130 -13.82 -5.21 7.02
N ILE A 131 -12.76 -5.45 6.25
CA ILE A 131 -12.19 -4.50 5.30
C ILE A 131 -12.13 -5.17 3.93
N GLU A 132 -12.60 -4.47 2.91
CA GLU A 132 -12.52 -4.90 1.52
C GLU A 132 -11.51 -4.02 0.77
N ILE A 133 -10.58 -4.64 0.04
CA ILE A 133 -9.55 -3.96 -0.73
C ILE A 133 -9.66 -4.42 -2.17
N SER A 134 -9.85 -3.47 -3.08
CA SER A 134 -9.93 -3.71 -4.53
C SER A 134 -8.87 -2.90 -5.25
N SER A 135 -7.97 -3.58 -5.97
CA SER A 135 -6.90 -2.96 -6.76
C SER A 135 -7.21 -3.04 -8.25
N PRO A 136 -7.02 -1.96 -9.03
CA PRO A 136 -7.25 -1.98 -10.47
C PRO A 136 -6.33 -2.96 -11.20
N GLY A 137 -6.91 -3.76 -12.11
CA GLY A 137 -6.23 -4.71 -12.96
C GLY A 137 -6.79 -6.14 -12.84
N GLY A 138 -6.68 -6.91 -13.90
CA GLY A 138 -7.01 -8.34 -13.92
C GLY A 138 -5.85 -9.22 -13.51
N LEU A 139 -5.94 -10.52 -13.72
CA LEU A 139 -4.83 -11.46 -13.51
C LEU A 139 -3.65 -11.14 -14.43
N PRO A 140 -2.39 -11.38 -14.00
CA PRO A 140 -1.25 -11.30 -14.89
C PRO A 140 -1.39 -12.26 -16.07
N ALA A 141 -0.86 -11.87 -17.24
CA ALA A 141 -0.88 -12.73 -18.43
C ALA A 141 -0.20 -14.08 -18.14
N GLY A 142 -0.84 -15.17 -18.52
CA GLY A 142 -0.33 -16.54 -18.35
C GLY A 142 -0.68 -17.18 -17.01
N ILE A 143 -1.46 -16.54 -16.15
CA ILE A 143 -2.01 -17.14 -14.93
C ILE A 143 -3.51 -17.38 -15.13
N SER A 144 -3.97 -18.60 -14.89
CA SER A 144 -5.39 -18.92 -14.81
C SER A 144 -5.97 -18.52 -13.45
N GLU A 145 -7.30 -18.32 -13.41
CA GLU A 145 -8.00 -18.04 -12.15
C GLU A 145 -7.81 -19.16 -11.11
N GLU A 146 -7.78 -20.41 -11.57
CA GLU A 146 -7.55 -21.57 -10.71
C GLU A 146 -6.15 -21.55 -10.06
N GLU A 147 -5.10 -21.27 -10.84
CA GLU A 147 -3.73 -21.16 -10.32
C GLU A 147 -3.58 -20.01 -9.32
N TYR A 148 -4.26 -18.88 -9.59
CA TYR A 148 -4.28 -17.73 -8.70
C TYR A 148 -4.98 -18.04 -7.37
N LEU A 149 -6.18 -18.65 -7.43
CA LEU A 149 -6.96 -19.00 -6.23
C LEU A 149 -6.27 -20.07 -5.39
N ASN A 150 -5.54 -20.98 -6.02
CA ASN A 150 -4.77 -22.02 -5.31
C ASN A 150 -3.45 -21.49 -4.71
N GLY A 151 -3.09 -20.23 -4.96
CA GLY A 151 -1.91 -19.59 -4.39
C GLY A 151 -0.57 -20.21 -4.84
N GLN A 152 -0.56 -20.93 -5.96
CA GLN A 152 0.62 -21.66 -6.44
C GLN A 152 1.64 -20.78 -7.14
N ILE A 153 1.21 -19.63 -7.67
CA ILE A 153 2.06 -18.73 -8.47
C ILE A 153 1.90 -17.31 -7.95
N SER A 154 3.03 -16.65 -7.65
CA SER A 154 3.10 -15.23 -7.38
C SER A 154 3.94 -14.55 -8.47
N ILE A 155 3.32 -13.70 -9.28
CA ILE A 155 4.01 -12.86 -10.26
C ILE A 155 3.89 -11.40 -9.86
N LEU A 156 5.03 -10.77 -9.60
CA LEU A 156 5.08 -9.34 -9.32
C LEU A 156 4.80 -8.53 -10.58
N ARG A 157 3.74 -7.75 -10.57
CA ARG A 157 3.45 -6.84 -11.68
C ARG A 157 4.41 -5.65 -11.70
N ASN A 158 4.76 -5.14 -10.53
CA ASN A 158 5.67 -4.00 -10.38
C ASN A 158 6.90 -4.41 -9.54
N PRO A 159 7.87 -5.16 -10.12
CA PRO A 159 8.97 -5.76 -9.35
C PRO A 159 9.88 -4.71 -8.69
N ILE A 160 10.09 -3.56 -9.31
CA ILE A 160 10.90 -2.48 -8.72
C ILE A 160 10.22 -1.94 -7.45
N ILE A 161 8.91 -1.71 -7.48
CA ILE A 161 8.14 -1.30 -6.29
C ILE A 161 8.16 -2.39 -5.23
N GLY A 162 7.99 -3.66 -5.62
CA GLY A 162 8.10 -4.81 -4.73
C GLY A 162 9.46 -4.85 -4.02
N ASN A 163 10.56 -4.68 -4.75
CA ASN A 163 11.92 -4.61 -4.19
C ASN A 163 12.09 -3.46 -3.18
N VAL A 164 11.54 -2.28 -3.49
CA VAL A 164 11.57 -1.13 -2.57
C VAL A 164 10.80 -1.46 -1.29
N PHE A 165 9.58 -1.98 -1.40
CA PHE A 165 8.73 -2.32 -0.25
C PHE A 165 9.35 -3.43 0.61
N PHE A 166 9.98 -4.43 0.00
CA PHE A 166 10.72 -5.46 0.70
C PHE A 166 11.89 -4.86 1.51
N ARG A 167 12.71 -4.00 0.90
CA ARG A 167 13.83 -3.31 1.59
C ARG A 167 13.36 -2.43 2.75
N LEU A 168 12.17 -1.83 2.62
CA LEU A 168 11.53 -1.04 3.66
C LEU A 168 10.78 -1.88 4.70
N LYS A 169 10.78 -3.21 4.58
CA LYS A 169 10.09 -4.17 5.46
C LYS A 169 8.58 -3.98 5.53
N TYR A 170 7.97 -3.45 4.48
CA TYR A 170 6.52 -3.38 4.37
C TYR A 170 5.89 -4.71 3.97
N ILE A 171 6.64 -5.55 3.26
CA ILE A 171 6.25 -6.90 2.87
C ILE A 171 7.34 -7.89 3.27
N GLU A 172 6.97 -9.16 3.39
CA GLU A 172 7.92 -10.27 3.54
C GLU A 172 8.45 -10.67 2.16
N LYS A 173 9.48 -11.54 2.15
CA LYS A 173 10.06 -12.00 0.89
C LYS A 173 9.02 -12.82 0.10
N PHE A 174 8.97 -12.60 -1.21
CA PHE A 174 8.11 -13.31 -2.17
C PHE A 174 8.42 -14.79 -2.24
#